data_fc2f5f93e1bd106f87b2a3e00d2f1f86
#
_entry.id   fc2f5f93e1bd106f87b2a3e00d2f1f86
#
_cell.length_a   1.000
_cell.length_b   1.000
_cell.length_c   1.000
_cell.angle_alpha   90.00
_cell.angle_beta   90.00
_cell.angle_gamma   90.00
#
_symmetry.space_group_name_H-M   'P 1'
#
loop_
_entity.id
_entity.type
_entity.pdbx_description
1 polymer ?
#
loop_
_entity_poly.entity_id
_entity_poly.type
_entity_poly.pdbx_seq_one_letter_code
_entity_poly.pdbx_strand_id
1 'polypeptide(L)'
;MSTAAIQTASTSHAAERLIMTNPVIETMLSRSATKYYDPEAVLTDEQITALVEIGTSAPTSFNFQNWRFVAVRSPEAKERLRPIAWNQAISYEAAVTFIIIGQLADASTVPAVFGPMVEAGYMPADQLPVAEKGARGIYDDNPQQQRDEAMRSATFGAAAIIYAARSMGWGSTPMIGFDPAAARTEYGLANNEIPVMLLAVGPMREGNWPSKPRRPVLDVLSFR
;
A
#
# COMPACT_ATOMS: atom_id res chain seq x y z
N MET A 1 -11.56 -8.26 -43.86
CA MET A 1 -11.06 -7.25 -42.92
C MET A 1 -11.73 -7.51 -41.57
N SER A 2 -10.93 -7.83 -40.57
CA SER A 2 -11.34 -8.57 -39.39
C SER A 2 -12.13 -7.74 -38.38
N THR A 3 -13.27 -8.26 -37.92
CA THR A 3 -14.15 -7.72 -36.85
C THR A 3 -13.40 -7.46 -35.52
N ALA A 4 -12.25 -8.07 -35.32
CA ALA A 4 -11.42 -7.89 -34.12
C ALA A 4 -10.73 -6.53 -34.00
N ALA A 5 -10.42 -5.87 -35.14
CA ALA A 5 -9.76 -4.56 -35.15
C ALA A 5 -10.71 -3.42 -34.74
N ILE A 6 -12.03 -3.59 -35.00
CA ILE A 6 -13.04 -2.56 -34.65
C ILE A 6 -13.38 -2.61 -33.16
N GLN A 7 -13.33 -3.79 -32.53
CA GLN A 7 -13.62 -3.95 -31.11
C GLN A 7 -12.51 -3.41 -30.19
N THR A 8 -11.24 -3.50 -30.62
CA THR A 8 -10.12 -2.97 -29.85
C THR A 8 -10.05 -1.44 -29.86
N ALA A 9 -10.43 -0.80 -30.96
CA ALA A 9 -10.51 0.67 -31.05
C ALA A 9 -11.66 1.26 -30.22
N SER A 10 -12.79 0.57 -30.13
CA SER A 10 -13.96 1.02 -29.35
C SER A 10 -13.73 0.98 -27.84
N THR A 11 -13.06 -0.04 -27.33
CA THR A 11 -12.72 -0.15 -25.90
C THR A 11 -11.65 0.88 -25.47
N SER A 12 -10.71 1.23 -26.34
CA SER A 12 -9.73 2.28 -26.12
C SER A 12 -10.38 3.66 -25.94
N HIS A 13 -11.31 4.03 -26.81
CA HIS A 13 -12.01 5.32 -26.76
C HIS A 13 -12.95 5.47 -25.55
N ALA A 14 -13.57 4.39 -25.07
CA ALA A 14 -14.39 4.44 -23.87
C ALA A 14 -13.53 4.63 -22.61
N ALA A 15 -12.38 3.94 -22.53
CA ALA A 15 -11.42 4.12 -21.44
C ALA A 15 -10.82 5.53 -21.45
N GLU A 16 -10.44 6.07 -22.61
CA GLU A 16 -9.93 7.44 -22.74
C GLU A 16 -10.96 8.50 -22.29
N ARG A 17 -12.25 8.32 -22.60
CA ARG A 17 -13.31 9.23 -22.13
C ARG A 17 -13.51 9.18 -20.62
N LEU A 18 -13.42 8.01 -20.01
CA LEU A 18 -13.48 7.85 -18.53
C LEU A 18 -12.30 8.53 -17.85
N ILE A 19 -11.11 8.46 -18.44
CA ILE A 19 -9.90 9.13 -17.95
C ILE A 19 -10.06 10.65 -17.96
N MET A 20 -10.58 11.19 -19.04
CA MET A 20 -10.75 12.65 -19.27
C MET A 20 -11.75 13.31 -18.32
N THR A 21 -12.54 12.54 -17.57
CA THR A 21 -13.65 13.05 -16.75
C THR A 21 -13.59 12.66 -15.27
N ASN A 22 -12.67 11.78 -14.86
CA ASN A 22 -12.60 11.27 -13.49
C ASN A 22 -11.20 11.43 -12.90
N PRO A 23 -10.99 12.36 -11.94
CA PRO A 23 -9.68 12.64 -11.36
C PRO A 23 -9.06 11.43 -10.61
N VAL A 24 -9.89 10.53 -10.10
CA VAL A 24 -9.40 9.31 -9.44
C VAL A 24 -8.76 8.37 -10.47
N ILE A 25 -9.42 8.16 -11.60
CA ILE A 25 -8.90 7.33 -12.70
C ILE A 25 -7.64 7.96 -13.28
N GLU A 26 -7.62 9.27 -13.49
CA GLU A 26 -6.44 10.01 -13.95
C GLU A 26 -5.26 9.81 -12.99
N THR A 27 -5.47 9.96 -11.69
CA THR A 27 -4.46 9.72 -10.65
C THR A 27 -3.90 8.30 -10.75
N MET A 28 -4.77 7.29 -10.87
CA MET A 28 -4.36 5.89 -10.98
C MET A 28 -3.52 5.62 -12.22
N LEU A 29 -3.92 6.12 -13.38
CA LEU A 29 -3.27 5.85 -14.65
C LEU A 29 -2.00 6.68 -14.88
N SER A 30 -1.93 7.89 -14.32
CA SER A 30 -0.74 8.75 -14.41
C SER A 30 0.38 8.35 -13.46
N ARG A 31 0.14 7.43 -12.50
CA ARG A 31 1.15 6.98 -11.54
C ARG A 31 2.21 6.11 -12.23
N SER A 32 3.46 6.45 -12.03
CA SER A 32 4.62 5.63 -12.41
C SER A 32 5.56 5.47 -11.21
N ALA A 33 6.44 4.46 -11.25
CA ALA A 33 7.50 4.35 -10.25
C ALA A 33 8.52 5.47 -10.46
N THR A 34 8.79 6.23 -9.40
CA THR A 34 9.70 7.38 -9.42
C THR A 34 11.12 6.90 -9.15
N LYS A 35 12.04 7.27 -10.01
CA LYS A 35 13.47 6.96 -9.86
C LYS A 35 14.26 8.13 -9.26
N TYR A 36 13.87 9.35 -9.62
CA TYR A 36 14.59 10.57 -9.25
C TYR A 36 13.70 11.45 -8.39
N TYR A 37 14.04 11.60 -7.12
CA TYR A 37 13.40 12.47 -6.15
C TYR A 37 14.17 13.78 -6.03
N ASP A 38 13.51 14.80 -5.51
CA ASP A 38 14.16 16.02 -5.07
C ASP A 38 14.78 15.77 -3.67
N PRO A 39 16.12 15.71 -3.56
CA PRO A 39 16.78 15.37 -2.31
C PRO A 39 16.69 16.48 -1.25
N GLU A 40 16.37 17.71 -1.66
CA GLU A 40 16.17 18.85 -0.76
C GLU A 40 14.74 18.93 -0.22
N ALA A 41 13.83 18.13 -0.78
CA ALA A 41 12.44 18.15 -0.37
C ALA A 41 12.26 17.51 1.01
N VAL A 42 11.51 18.20 1.88
CA VAL A 42 11.13 17.71 3.18
C VAL A 42 9.61 17.67 3.28
N LEU A 43 9.07 16.57 3.76
CA LEU A 43 7.66 16.46 4.12
C LEU A 43 7.49 16.75 5.62
N THR A 44 6.46 17.54 5.96
CA THR A 44 6.11 17.81 7.36
C THR A 44 5.47 16.60 8.02
N ASP A 45 5.39 16.60 9.35
CA ASP A 45 4.71 15.54 10.11
C ASP A 45 3.23 15.43 9.72
N GLU A 46 2.57 16.56 9.49
CA GLU A 46 1.18 16.61 9.06
C GLU A 46 0.99 15.99 7.68
N GLN A 47 1.90 16.24 6.74
CA GLN A 47 1.86 15.65 5.39
C GLN A 47 2.07 14.14 5.43
N ILE A 48 3.02 13.67 6.24
CA ILE A 48 3.27 12.23 6.43
C ILE A 48 2.08 11.57 7.12
N THR A 49 1.52 12.21 8.15
CA THR A 49 0.33 11.71 8.86
C THR A 49 -0.87 11.60 7.91
N ALA A 50 -1.13 12.63 7.10
CA ALA A 50 -2.22 12.61 6.13
C ALA A 50 -2.09 11.46 5.10
N LEU A 51 -0.87 11.15 4.64
CA LEU A 51 -0.63 9.99 3.78
C LEU A 51 -1.01 8.67 4.47
N VAL A 52 -0.64 8.54 5.75
CA VAL A 52 -0.94 7.33 6.52
C VAL A 52 -2.44 7.24 6.84
N GLU A 53 -3.10 8.34 7.20
CA GLU A 53 -4.56 8.40 7.40
C GLU A 53 -5.30 7.90 6.16
N ILE A 54 -4.91 8.34 4.96
CA ILE A 54 -5.48 7.82 3.73
C ILE A 54 -5.12 6.34 3.54
N GLY A 55 -3.88 5.95 3.85
CA GLY A 55 -3.43 4.56 3.82
C GLY A 55 -4.29 3.65 4.68
N THR A 56 -4.65 4.10 5.89
CA THR A 56 -5.47 3.34 6.84
C THR A 56 -6.96 3.30 6.49
N SER A 57 -7.42 4.04 5.47
CA SER A 57 -8.78 3.92 4.93
C SER A 57 -8.95 2.67 4.03
N ALA A 58 -7.88 1.98 3.70
CA ALA A 58 -7.93 0.78 2.88
C ALA A 58 -8.66 -0.37 3.61
N PRO A 59 -9.36 -1.26 2.86
CA PRO A 59 -10.06 -2.39 3.48
C PRO A 59 -9.09 -3.46 3.98
N THR A 60 -9.47 -4.13 5.06
CA THR A 60 -8.80 -5.33 5.56
C THR A 60 -9.81 -6.40 5.94
N SER A 61 -9.41 -7.67 5.94
CA SER A 61 -10.26 -8.77 6.41
C SER A 61 -10.68 -8.51 7.86
N PHE A 62 -11.96 -8.70 8.17
CA PHE A 62 -12.52 -8.43 9.50
C PHE A 62 -12.14 -7.05 10.07
N ASN A 63 -11.84 -6.09 9.21
CA ASN A 63 -11.35 -4.77 9.62
C ASN A 63 -10.17 -4.84 10.61
N PHE A 64 -9.32 -5.83 10.50
CA PHE A 64 -8.19 -6.05 11.43
C PHE A 64 -7.23 -4.86 11.49
N GLN A 65 -7.14 -4.07 10.40
CA GLN A 65 -6.21 -2.93 10.33
C GLN A 65 -4.79 -3.34 10.76
N ASN A 66 -4.41 -4.56 10.40
CA ASN A 66 -3.21 -5.27 10.84
C ASN A 66 -1.98 -4.84 10.05
N TRP A 67 -1.68 -3.55 10.12
CA TRP A 67 -0.52 -2.87 9.55
C TRP A 67 0.15 -1.93 10.53
N ARG A 68 1.41 -1.65 10.27
CA ARG A 68 2.17 -0.57 10.88
C ARG A 68 3.05 0.09 9.83
N PHE A 69 3.25 1.39 9.96
CA PHE A 69 4.08 2.18 9.05
C PHE A 69 5.19 2.85 9.84
N VAL A 70 6.45 2.65 9.44
CA VAL A 70 7.60 3.38 10.01
C VAL A 70 8.08 4.38 8.98
N ALA A 71 7.97 5.68 9.28
CA ALA A 71 8.40 6.75 8.39
C ALA A 71 9.88 7.09 8.64
N VAL A 72 10.76 6.73 7.73
CA VAL A 72 12.19 7.06 7.76
C VAL A 72 12.41 8.35 6.99
N ARG A 73 12.72 9.46 7.70
CA ARG A 73 12.83 10.79 7.08
C ARG A 73 14.05 11.61 7.49
N SER A 74 14.53 11.46 8.74
CA SER A 74 15.74 12.20 9.14
C SER A 74 16.98 11.71 8.40
N PRO A 75 17.98 12.56 8.16
CA PRO A 75 19.24 12.14 7.52
C PRO A 75 19.88 10.94 8.21
N GLU A 76 19.92 10.92 9.52
CA GLU A 76 20.52 9.84 10.32
C GLU A 76 19.72 8.53 10.16
N ALA A 77 18.39 8.61 10.11
CA ALA A 77 17.54 7.42 9.90
C ALA A 77 17.68 6.87 8.47
N LYS A 78 17.82 7.75 7.48
CA LYS A 78 18.07 7.37 6.07
C LYS A 78 19.43 6.70 5.91
N GLU A 79 20.47 7.18 6.60
CA GLU A 79 21.79 6.53 6.59
C GLU A 79 21.76 5.12 7.21
N ARG A 80 20.94 4.88 8.25
CA ARG A 80 20.74 3.53 8.80
C ARG A 80 19.93 2.63 7.86
N LEU A 81 18.94 3.20 7.14
CA LEU A 81 18.16 2.45 6.14
C LEU A 81 18.99 2.08 4.90
N ARG A 82 19.97 2.91 4.53
CA ARG A 82 20.74 2.78 3.29
C ARG A 82 21.34 1.39 3.04
N PRO A 83 22.12 0.79 3.97
CA PRO A 83 22.63 -0.56 3.78
C PRO A 83 21.52 -1.62 3.75
N ILE A 84 20.46 -1.45 4.54
CA ILE A 84 19.29 -2.33 4.57
C ILE A 84 18.59 -2.36 3.20
N ALA A 85 18.50 -1.22 2.53
CA ALA A 85 17.95 -1.06 1.18
C ALA A 85 18.98 -1.31 0.06
N TRP A 86 20.05 -2.02 0.33
CA TRP A 86 21.13 -2.37 -0.62
C TRP A 86 21.71 -1.16 -1.34
N ASN A 87 21.86 -0.03 -0.65
CA ASN A 87 22.37 1.25 -1.15
C ASN A 87 21.58 1.83 -2.35
N GLN A 88 20.31 1.47 -2.51
CA GLN A 88 19.47 2.06 -3.56
C GLN A 88 19.20 3.54 -3.27
N ALA A 89 19.62 4.43 -4.19
CA ALA A 89 19.47 5.89 -4.05
C ALA A 89 18.03 6.32 -3.70
N ILE A 90 17.05 5.66 -4.30
CA ILE A 90 15.62 5.90 -4.05
C ILE A 90 15.28 5.90 -2.55
N SER A 91 15.89 5.01 -1.76
CA SER A 91 15.57 4.82 -0.34
C SER A 91 16.02 5.99 0.56
N TYR A 92 17.00 6.78 0.14
CA TYR A 92 17.53 7.90 0.93
C TYR A 92 17.40 9.28 0.24
N GLU A 93 17.18 9.34 -1.09
CA GLU A 93 16.88 10.60 -1.78
C GLU A 93 15.39 11.01 -1.63
N ALA A 94 14.46 10.08 -1.49
CA ALA A 94 13.05 10.40 -1.28
C ALA A 94 12.85 11.21 0.02
N ALA A 95 11.86 12.09 0.06
CA ALA A 95 11.55 12.90 1.24
C ALA A 95 11.27 12.01 2.47
N VAL A 96 10.53 10.93 2.28
CA VAL A 96 10.29 9.88 3.27
C VAL A 96 10.33 8.50 2.62
N THR A 97 10.86 7.51 3.35
CA THR A 97 10.72 6.09 2.99
C THR A 97 10.00 5.36 4.11
N PHE A 98 8.80 4.89 3.80
CA PHE A 98 8.04 4.07 4.73
C PHE A 98 8.55 2.63 4.72
N ILE A 99 8.68 2.02 5.88
CA ILE A 99 8.72 0.57 6.02
C ILE A 99 7.27 0.13 6.24
N ILE A 100 6.73 -0.56 5.26
CA ILE A 100 5.38 -1.09 5.29
C ILE A 100 5.42 -2.44 6.00
N ILE A 101 4.72 -2.54 7.11
CA ILE A 101 4.74 -3.69 8.00
C ILE A 101 3.34 -4.28 8.06
N GLY A 102 3.22 -5.57 7.80
CA GLY A 102 2.01 -6.36 8.06
C GLY A 102 2.11 -7.04 9.42
N GLN A 103 1.03 -7.02 10.18
CA GLN A 103 0.91 -7.76 11.43
C GLN A 103 0.15 -9.05 11.19
N LEU A 104 0.59 -10.16 11.75
CA LEU A 104 -0.13 -11.43 11.63
C LEU A 104 -1.57 -11.28 12.12
N ALA A 105 -2.52 -11.78 11.36
CA ALA A 105 -3.94 -11.70 11.72
C ALA A 105 -4.19 -12.44 13.04
N ASP A 106 -4.82 -11.77 13.98
CA ASP A 106 -5.16 -12.28 15.30
C ASP A 106 -6.66 -12.09 15.56
N ALA A 107 -7.40 -13.18 15.55
CA ALA A 107 -8.85 -13.16 15.75
C ALA A 107 -9.26 -12.59 17.12
N SER A 108 -8.39 -12.62 18.12
CA SER A 108 -8.65 -12.04 19.44
C SER A 108 -8.82 -10.51 19.41
N THR A 109 -8.38 -9.85 18.34
CA THR A 109 -8.53 -8.39 18.14
C THR A 109 -9.92 -7.99 17.63
N VAL A 110 -10.71 -8.94 17.11
CA VAL A 110 -12.06 -8.67 16.55
C VAL A 110 -12.96 -7.90 17.51
N PRO A 111 -13.07 -8.24 18.82
CA PRO A 111 -13.90 -7.47 19.74
C PRO A 111 -13.48 -6.00 19.87
N ALA A 112 -12.18 -5.71 19.87
CA ALA A 112 -11.68 -4.34 19.97
C ALA A 112 -11.94 -3.54 18.68
N VAL A 113 -11.89 -4.20 17.54
CA VAL A 113 -12.07 -3.55 16.22
C VAL A 113 -13.55 -3.30 15.90
N PHE A 114 -14.43 -4.26 16.23
CA PHE A 114 -15.86 -4.14 15.96
C PHE A 114 -16.66 -3.51 17.11
N GLY A 115 -16.12 -3.47 18.33
CA GLY A 115 -16.77 -2.86 19.48
C GLY A 115 -17.31 -1.47 19.22
N PRO A 116 -16.52 -0.54 18.66
CA PRO A 116 -17.02 0.80 18.30
C PRO A 116 -18.20 0.81 17.32
N MET A 117 -18.29 -0.18 16.42
CA MET A 117 -19.43 -0.30 15.52
C MET A 117 -20.71 -0.74 16.24
N VAL A 118 -20.56 -1.60 17.26
CA VAL A 118 -21.67 -2.01 18.12
C VAL A 118 -22.13 -0.84 18.98
N GLU A 119 -21.21 -0.12 19.60
CA GLU A 119 -21.49 1.08 20.41
C GLU A 119 -22.19 2.18 19.59
N ALA A 120 -21.79 2.37 18.32
CA ALA A 120 -22.42 3.31 17.41
C ALA A 120 -23.76 2.83 16.82
N GLY A 121 -24.19 1.59 17.12
CA GLY A 121 -25.44 1.01 16.61
C GLY A 121 -25.39 0.58 15.13
N TYR A 122 -24.21 0.53 14.53
CA TYR A 122 -24.04 0.06 13.14
C TYR A 122 -24.02 -1.46 13.03
N MET A 123 -23.70 -2.14 14.11
CA MET A 123 -23.62 -3.60 14.17
C MET A 123 -24.42 -4.11 15.40
N PRO A 124 -25.35 -5.08 15.23
CA PRO A 124 -25.98 -5.73 16.38
C PRO A 124 -24.95 -6.44 17.27
N ALA A 125 -25.10 -6.32 18.60
CA ALA A 125 -24.14 -6.87 19.56
C ALA A 125 -23.97 -8.40 19.47
N ASP A 126 -25.00 -9.13 19.08
CA ASP A 126 -24.97 -10.58 18.88
C ASP A 126 -24.17 -11.03 17.64
N GLN A 127 -23.85 -10.12 16.74
CA GLN A 127 -22.99 -10.40 15.58
C GLN A 127 -21.48 -10.39 15.93
N LEU A 128 -21.08 -9.78 17.03
CA LEU A 128 -19.67 -9.71 17.43
C LEU A 128 -19.07 -11.09 17.69
N PRO A 129 -19.68 -11.99 18.50
CA PRO A 129 -19.18 -13.35 18.68
C PRO A 129 -19.16 -14.16 17.36
N VAL A 130 -20.09 -13.90 16.45
CA VAL A 130 -20.14 -14.56 15.14
C VAL A 130 -18.94 -14.16 14.29
N ALA A 131 -18.63 -12.85 14.24
CA ALA A 131 -17.48 -12.34 13.54
C ALA A 131 -16.15 -12.88 14.12
N GLU A 132 -16.01 -12.88 15.45
CA GLU A 132 -14.83 -13.45 16.12
C GLU A 132 -14.67 -14.94 15.81
N LYS A 133 -15.74 -15.72 15.91
CA LYS A 133 -15.72 -17.14 15.57
C LYS A 133 -15.34 -17.38 14.10
N GLY A 134 -15.85 -16.55 13.20
CA GLY A 134 -15.49 -16.61 11.79
C GLY A 134 -13.99 -16.34 11.56
N ALA A 135 -13.44 -15.32 12.20
CA ALA A 135 -12.02 -15.01 12.12
C ALA A 135 -11.15 -16.14 12.71
N ARG A 136 -11.53 -16.68 13.87
CA ARG A 136 -10.82 -17.85 14.47
C ARG A 136 -10.79 -19.04 13.55
N GLY A 137 -11.91 -19.36 12.88
CA GLY A 137 -11.99 -20.48 11.95
C GLY A 137 -11.07 -20.36 10.73
N ILE A 138 -10.64 -19.13 10.39
CA ILE A 138 -9.74 -18.88 9.24
C ILE A 138 -8.27 -18.79 9.69
N TYR A 139 -8.01 -18.11 10.82
CA TYR A 139 -6.66 -17.67 11.17
C TYR A 139 -6.05 -18.44 12.36
N ASP A 140 -6.85 -18.95 13.31
CA ASP A 140 -6.29 -19.71 14.43
C ASP A 140 -5.62 -20.99 13.92
N ASP A 141 -4.44 -21.28 14.45
CA ASP A 141 -3.60 -22.44 14.06
C ASP A 141 -3.26 -22.51 12.55
N ASN A 142 -3.36 -21.38 11.84
CA ASN A 142 -3.08 -21.28 10.40
C ASN A 142 -2.04 -20.18 10.10
N PRO A 143 -0.75 -20.41 10.37
CA PRO A 143 0.31 -19.41 10.17
C PRO A 143 0.40 -18.88 8.74
N GLN A 144 0.08 -19.72 7.75
CA GLN A 144 0.11 -19.30 6.34
C GLN A 144 -0.99 -18.27 6.05
N GLN A 145 -2.22 -18.50 6.50
CA GLN A 145 -3.32 -17.53 6.32
C GLN A 145 -3.08 -16.23 7.09
N GLN A 146 -2.55 -16.32 8.32
CA GLN A 146 -2.15 -15.16 9.10
C GLN A 146 -1.12 -14.32 8.35
N ARG A 147 -0.09 -14.96 7.78
CA ARG A 147 0.94 -14.30 7.00
C ARG A 147 0.38 -13.69 5.71
N ASP A 148 -0.43 -14.43 4.98
CA ASP A 148 -1.00 -13.98 3.71
C ASP A 148 -1.92 -12.77 3.93
N GLU A 149 -2.67 -12.74 5.04
CA GLU A 149 -3.49 -11.60 5.39
C GLU A 149 -2.64 -10.38 5.78
N ALA A 150 -1.57 -10.57 6.55
CA ALA A 150 -0.64 -9.50 6.87
C ALA A 150 -0.06 -8.84 5.60
N MET A 151 0.32 -9.66 4.62
CA MET A 151 0.82 -9.18 3.32
C MET A 151 -0.25 -8.45 2.52
N ARG A 152 -1.49 -8.99 2.44
CA ARG A 152 -2.61 -8.37 1.72
C ARG A 152 -2.97 -7.02 2.33
N SER A 153 -3.22 -6.97 3.62
CA SER A 153 -3.62 -5.75 4.33
C SER A 153 -2.59 -4.64 4.19
N ALA A 154 -1.31 -4.94 4.48
CA ALA A 154 -0.24 -3.96 4.35
C ALA A 154 -0.07 -3.47 2.90
N THR A 155 -0.27 -4.33 1.91
CA THR A 155 -0.20 -3.96 0.49
C THR A 155 -1.36 -3.04 0.08
N PHE A 156 -2.58 -3.26 0.60
CA PHE A 156 -3.70 -2.35 0.37
C PHE A 156 -3.42 -0.96 0.96
N GLY A 157 -2.92 -0.88 2.21
CA GLY A 157 -2.51 0.38 2.81
C GLY A 157 -1.43 1.10 2.01
N ALA A 158 -0.40 0.37 1.58
CA ALA A 158 0.66 0.91 0.73
C ALA A 158 0.12 1.42 -0.61
N ALA A 159 -0.82 0.71 -1.25
CA ALA A 159 -1.44 1.14 -2.49
C ALA A 159 -2.24 2.44 -2.31
N ALA A 160 -2.98 2.59 -1.21
CA ALA A 160 -3.69 3.82 -0.89
C ALA A 160 -2.72 5.00 -0.70
N ILE A 161 -1.60 4.82 0.03
CA ILE A 161 -0.54 5.83 0.16
C ILE A 161 0.05 6.21 -1.20
N ILE A 162 0.29 5.24 -2.09
CA ILE A 162 0.81 5.48 -3.45
C ILE A 162 -0.11 6.41 -4.24
N TYR A 163 -1.42 6.19 -4.21
CA TYR A 163 -2.38 7.03 -4.93
C TYR A 163 -2.59 8.37 -4.24
N ALA A 164 -2.57 8.42 -2.91
CA ALA A 164 -2.59 9.68 -2.16
C ALA A 164 -1.38 10.56 -2.51
N ALA A 165 -0.18 10.00 -2.51
CA ALA A 165 1.03 10.72 -2.91
C ALA A 165 0.90 11.26 -4.34
N ARG A 166 0.38 10.45 -5.27
CA ARG A 166 0.17 10.88 -6.66
C ARG A 166 -0.84 12.02 -6.79
N SER A 167 -1.94 11.96 -6.04
CA SER A 167 -2.95 13.04 -6.04
C SER A 167 -2.42 14.37 -5.50
N MET A 168 -1.41 14.31 -4.63
CA MET A 168 -0.68 15.48 -4.10
C MET A 168 0.46 15.95 -5.03
N GLY A 169 0.63 15.34 -6.22
CA GLY A 169 1.70 15.66 -7.16
C GLY A 169 3.05 15.03 -6.83
N TRP A 170 3.13 14.17 -5.83
CA TRP A 170 4.36 13.48 -5.42
C TRP A 170 4.56 12.17 -6.15
N GLY A 171 5.82 11.75 -6.22
CA GLY A 171 6.23 10.45 -6.71
C GLY A 171 6.19 9.39 -5.61
N SER A 172 6.09 8.14 -6.03
CA SER A 172 6.22 7.00 -5.13
C SER A 172 6.86 5.79 -5.81
N THR A 173 7.57 4.98 -5.00
CA THR A 173 8.20 3.74 -5.49
C THR A 173 8.17 2.66 -4.42
N PRO A 174 7.32 1.64 -4.59
CA PRO A 174 7.37 0.43 -3.76
C PRO A 174 8.58 -0.42 -4.16
N MET A 175 9.30 -0.93 -3.16
CA MET A 175 10.53 -1.72 -3.32
C MET A 175 10.48 -2.97 -2.45
N ILE A 176 10.82 -4.12 -3.04
CA ILE A 176 11.05 -5.39 -2.32
C ILE A 176 12.54 -5.73 -2.20
N GLY A 177 13.40 -4.90 -2.81
CA GLY A 177 14.85 -5.06 -2.77
C GLY A 177 15.43 -4.46 -1.49
N PHE A 178 15.34 -5.17 -0.38
CA PHE A 178 15.92 -4.82 0.92
C PHE A 178 16.16 -6.08 1.75
N ASP A 179 16.90 -5.95 2.85
CA ASP A 179 17.11 -7.03 3.82
C ASP A 179 16.01 -6.99 4.91
N PRO A 180 15.03 -7.92 4.90
CA PRO A 180 13.95 -7.95 5.88
C PRO A 180 14.44 -8.25 7.31
N ALA A 181 15.52 -9.03 7.47
CA ALA A 181 16.05 -9.38 8.79
C ALA A 181 16.76 -8.18 9.42
N ALA A 182 17.58 -7.47 8.64
CA ALA A 182 18.20 -6.23 9.07
C ALA A 182 17.14 -5.14 9.39
N ALA A 183 16.09 -5.01 8.57
CA ALA A 183 14.99 -4.09 8.84
C ALA A 183 14.26 -4.43 10.15
N ARG A 184 14.01 -5.71 10.40
CA ARG A 184 13.41 -6.18 11.67
C ARG A 184 14.22 -5.74 12.88
N THR A 185 15.53 -5.92 12.83
CA THR A 185 16.44 -5.58 13.93
C THR A 185 16.52 -4.07 14.14
N GLU A 186 16.78 -3.31 13.07
CA GLU A 186 16.98 -1.85 13.14
C GLU A 186 15.72 -1.12 13.64
N TYR A 187 14.54 -1.55 13.19
CA TYR A 187 13.28 -0.88 13.51
C TYR A 187 12.44 -1.57 14.59
N GLY A 188 13.02 -2.53 15.30
CA GLY A 188 12.41 -3.18 16.46
C GLY A 188 11.07 -3.86 16.14
N LEU A 189 11.00 -4.63 15.04
CA LEU A 189 9.79 -5.32 14.68
C LEU A 189 9.49 -6.48 15.63
N ALA A 190 8.26 -6.58 16.08
CA ALA A 190 7.78 -7.67 16.91
C ALA A 190 7.73 -9.01 16.14
N ASN A 191 7.64 -10.13 16.86
CA ASN A 191 7.62 -11.47 16.24
C ASN A 191 6.41 -11.69 15.31
N ASN A 192 5.29 -11.02 15.59
CA ASN A 192 4.08 -11.05 14.76
C ASN A 192 4.07 -10.01 13.65
N GLU A 193 5.18 -9.31 13.39
CA GLU A 193 5.30 -8.29 12.35
C GLU A 193 6.18 -8.76 11.19
N ILE A 194 5.78 -8.43 9.98
CA ILE A 194 6.46 -8.79 8.73
C ILE A 194 6.78 -7.49 7.98
N PRO A 195 8.06 -7.18 7.69
CA PRO A 195 8.38 -6.08 6.79
C PRO A 195 8.03 -6.51 5.35
N VAL A 196 6.99 -5.87 4.78
CA VAL A 196 6.38 -6.26 3.49
C VAL A 196 7.12 -5.63 2.32
N MET A 197 7.34 -4.32 2.41
CA MET A 197 8.05 -3.54 1.40
C MET A 197 8.57 -2.23 1.98
N LEU A 198 9.51 -1.61 1.29
CA LEU A 198 9.81 -0.19 1.44
C LEU A 198 8.95 0.60 0.46
N LEU A 199 8.49 1.79 0.87
CA LEU A 199 7.75 2.70 0.00
C LEU A 199 8.37 4.09 0.10
N ALA A 200 9.13 4.48 -0.91
CA ALA A 200 9.69 5.81 -1.04
C ALA A 200 8.63 6.78 -1.57
N VAL A 201 8.53 7.98 -0.97
CA VAL A 201 7.57 9.03 -1.35
C VAL A 201 8.23 10.40 -1.26
N GLY A 202 7.91 11.27 -2.22
CA GLY A 202 8.36 12.67 -2.19
C GLY A 202 8.20 13.39 -3.53
N PRO A 203 8.47 14.70 -3.56
CA PRO A 203 8.54 15.46 -4.80
C PRO A 203 9.53 14.86 -5.79
N MET A 204 9.19 14.95 -7.09
CA MET A 204 9.96 14.37 -8.17
C MET A 204 10.85 15.42 -8.85
N ARG A 205 12.06 15.01 -9.28
CA ARG A 205 12.86 15.75 -10.27
C ARG A 205 12.45 15.37 -11.69
N GLU A 206 12.94 16.14 -12.65
CA GLU A 206 12.86 15.78 -14.06
C GLU A 206 13.65 14.49 -14.38
N GLY A 207 13.35 13.87 -15.51
CA GLY A 207 14.02 12.65 -15.98
C GLY A 207 13.39 11.35 -15.55
N ASN A 208 12.28 11.39 -14.81
CA ASN A 208 11.52 10.18 -14.47
C ASN A 208 10.84 9.56 -15.71
N TRP A 209 10.81 8.24 -15.71
CA TRP A 209 10.21 7.51 -16.83
C TRP A 209 8.68 7.54 -16.75
N PRO A 210 8.00 7.53 -17.91
CA PRO A 210 6.54 7.39 -17.95
C PRO A 210 6.10 6.01 -17.43
N SER A 211 4.80 5.81 -17.31
CA SER A 211 4.22 4.51 -16.96
C SER A 211 4.69 3.42 -17.91
N LYS A 212 5.16 2.32 -17.35
CA LYS A 212 5.62 1.15 -18.12
C LYS A 212 4.44 0.50 -18.85
N PRO A 213 4.66 -0.08 -20.05
CA PRO A 213 3.63 -0.86 -20.74
C PRO A 213 3.03 -1.95 -19.84
N ARG A 214 1.76 -2.24 -20.05
CA ARG A 214 1.03 -3.31 -19.38
C ARG A 214 0.70 -4.41 -20.38
N ARG A 215 0.55 -5.63 -19.88
CA ARG A 215 0.02 -6.73 -20.68
C ARG A 215 -1.39 -6.40 -21.19
N PRO A 216 -1.79 -6.92 -22.36
CA PRO A 216 -3.18 -6.80 -22.81
C PRO A 216 -4.15 -7.31 -21.74
N VAL A 217 -5.29 -6.62 -21.58
CA VAL A 217 -6.28 -6.97 -20.54
C VAL A 217 -6.78 -8.42 -20.71
N LEU A 218 -6.96 -8.86 -21.94
CA LEU A 218 -7.44 -10.23 -22.25
C LEU A 218 -6.45 -11.34 -21.86
N ASP A 219 -5.18 -11.01 -21.63
CA ASP A 219 -4.20 -11.98 -21.10
C ASP A 219 -4.40 -12.27 -19.61
N VAL A 220 -5.16 -11.43 -18.91
CA VAL A 220 -5.32 -11.49 -17.45
C VAL A 220 -6.80 -11.49 -17.03
N LEU A 221 -7.73 -11.37 -17.97
CA LEU A 221 -9.17 -11.36 -17.73
C LEU A 221 -9.82 -12.58 -18.39
N SER A 222 -10.63 -13.28 -17.65
CA SER A 222 -11.49 -14.36 -18.15
C SER A 222 -12.93 -14.13 -17.73
N PHE A 223 -13.85 -14.29 -18.65
CA PHE A 223 -15.30 -14.33 -18.38
C PHE A 223 -15.74 -15.79 -18.21
N ARG A 224 -16.63 -16.03 -17.25
CA ARG A 224 -17.23 -17.35 -16.98
C ARG A 224 -18.73 -17.23 -16.92
#